data_6bc58f6bdb9845f41fbd3750fbdc97ab
#
_entry.id   6bc58f6bdb9845f41fbd3750fbdc97ab
#
_cell.length_a   1.000
_cell.length_b   1.000
_cell.length_c   1.000
_cell.angle_alpha   90.00
_cell.angle_beta   90.00
_cell.angle_gamma   90.00
#
_symmetry.space_group_name_H-M   'P 1'
#
loop_
_entity.id
_entity.type
_entity.pdbx_description
1 polymer ?
#
loop_
_entity_poly.entity_id
_entity_poly.type
_entity_poly.pdbx_seq_one_letter_code
_entity_poly.pdbx_strand_id
1 'polypeptide(L)'
;MNSYSIKELLNKQPVGDTAEINGWVKTFRSNRFIALNDGSTIHNLQCVVDFENFDDTLLKQISTGAALKISGTLVESKGRGQSVEIQAADVFVHGTADAETYPIQPKKHSLEFLREKAHLRVRTNTFSAVMRVRSALSFAIHSYFQQNGFYYMHAPIVTGSDAEGAGEMFRVTTLDTKNPPLNDTGEVDYTHDFFGKETNLTVSGQLEAETYAMGLGKVYTFGPTFRAENSNTSRHLAEFWMIEPEMAFYDLDANMDLSEDFIKWTLQYVL
;
A
#
# COMPACT_ATOMS: atom_id res chain seq x y z
N MET A 1 -14.43 17.96 23.19
CA MET A 1 -13.63 18.32 22.01
C MET A 1 -14.05 17.40 20.87
N ASN A 2 -14.23 17.96 19.67
CA ASN A 2 -14.53 17.15 18.50
C ASN A 2 -13.24 16.49 18.00
N SER A 3 -13.29 15.18 17.78
CA SER A 3 -12.19 14.46 17.14
C SER A 3 -12.39 14.54 15.62
N TYR A 4 -11.50 15.23 14.94
CA TYR A 4 -11.49 15.39 13.50
C TYR A 4 -10.25 14.72 12.91
N SER A 5 -10.37 14.19 11.69
CA SER A 5 -9.19 13.90 10.87
C SER A 5 -8.66 15.19 10.22
N ILE A 6 -7.38 15.22 9.87
CA ILE A 6 -6.78 16.34 9.14
C ILE A 6 -7.50 16.56 7.80
N LYS A 7 -7.91 15.51 7.11
CA LYS A 7 -8.71 15.59 5.88
C LYS A 7 -10.03 16.33 6.11
N GLU A 8 -10.73 16.05 7.22
CA GLU A 8 -11.98 16.73 7.54
C GLU A 8 -11.77 18.21 7.89
N LEU A 9 -10.73 18.53 8.67
CA LEU A 9 -10.42 19.92 9.01
C LEU A 9 -10.07 20.76 7.78
N LEU A 10 -9.27 20.20 6.86
CA LEU A 10 -8.90 20.88 5.62
C LEU A 10 -10.08 21.05 4.65
N ASN A 11 -11.04 20.11 4.64
CA ASN A 11 -12.20 20.18 3.76
C ASN A 11 -13.34 21.05 4.32
N LYS A 12 -13.68 20.86 5.60
CA LYS A 12 -14.81 21.55 6.25
C LYS A 12 -14.45 22.95 6.73
N GLN A 13 -13.17 23.16 7.09
CA GLN A 13 -12.62 24.43 7.60
C GLN A 13 -13.47 25.06 8.72
N PRO A 14 -13.78 24.33 9.82
CA PRO A 14 -14.62 24.84 10.90
C PRO A 14 -13.84 25.85 11.78
N VAL A 15 -13.59 27.03 11.22
CA VAL A 15 -12.88 28.11 11.91
C VAL A 15 -13.63 28.51 13.18
N GLY A 16 -12.90 28.60 14.29
CA GLY A 16 -13.42 28.84 15.61
C GLY A 16 -13.69 27.59 16.45
N ASP A 17 -13.74 26.41 15.83
CA ASP A 17 -13.92 25.15 16.56
C ASP A 17 -12.64 24.77 17.31
N THR A 18 -12.84 24.13 18.46
CA THR A 18 -11.75 23.46 19.18
C THR A 18 -11.63 22.02 18.66
N ALA A 19 -10.46 21.66 18.20
CA ALA A 19 -10.15 20.34 17.68
C ALA A 19 -9.02 19.66 18.47
N GLU A 20 -9.10 18.34 18.55
CA GLU A 20 -8.01 17.46 19.00
C GLU A 20 -7.62 16.54 17.85
N ILE A 21 -6.33 16.51 17.53
CA ILE A 21 -5.77 15.66 16.49
C ILE A 21 -4.54 14.91 16.97
N ASN A 22 -4.43 13.66 16.53
CA ASN A 22 -3.25 12.83 16.69
C ASN A 22 -2.54 12.71 15.35
N GLY A 23 -1.21 12.74 15.35
CA GLY A 23 -0.47 12.60 14.09
C GLY A 23 1.04 12.56 14.28
N TRP A 24 1.73 12.45 13.16
CA TRP A 24 3.19 12.42 13.10
C TRP A 24 3.73 13.75 12.57
N VAL A 25 4.78 14.23 13.21
CA VAL A 25 5.49 15.45 12.80
C VAL A 25 6.21 15.20 11.47
N LYS A 26 5.87 15.95 10.45
CA LYS A 26 6.60 15.98 9.17
C LYS A 26 7.75 16.98 9.21
N THR A 27 7.51 18.16 9.78
CA THR A 27 8.53 19.18 10.02
C THR A 27 8.17 19.98 11.26
N PHE A 28 9.20 20.42 11.99
CA PHE A 28 9.06 21.43 13.05
C PHE A 28 10.04 22.58 12.75
N ARG A 29 9.52 23.76 12.50
CA ARG A 29 10.31 24.91 12.05
C ARG A 29 10.21 26.07 13.03
N SER A 30 11.35 26.73 13.26
CA SER A 30 11.46 27.93 14.11
C SER A 30 10.89 27.73 15.51
N ASN A 31 10.89 26.49 16.04
CA ASN A 31 10.26 26.10 17.31
C ASN A 31 8.79 26.57 17.44
N ARG A 32 8.11 26.82 16.33
CA ARG A 32 6.76 27.37 16.28
C ARG A 32 5.80 26.63 15.36
N PHE A 33 6.26 26.17 14.20
CA PHE A 33 5.39 25.66 13.15
C PHE A 33 5.57 24.15 12.99
N ILE A 34 4.60 23.38 13.45
CA ILE A 34 4.54 21.94 13.29
C ILE A 34 3.70 21.63 12.04
N ALA A 35 4.26 20.92 11.06
CA ALA A 35 3.47 20.28 10.03
C ALA A 35 3.10 18.88 10.51
N LEU A 36 1.84 18.67 10.85
CA LEU A 36 1.31 17.38 11.36
C LEU A 36 0.56 16.63 10.29
N ASN A 37 0.70 15.30 10.25
CA ASN A 37 -0.02 14.42 9.35
C ASN A 37 -0.55 13.21 10.12
N ASP A 38 -1.85 12.93 10.01
CA ASP A 38 -2.55 11.82 10.67
C ASP A 38 -2.76 10.60 9.75
N GLY A 39 -2.28 10.66 8.50
CA GLY A 39 -2.48 9.62 7.50
C GLY A 39 -3.82 9.71 6.74
N SER A 40 -4.76 10.55 7.12
CA SER A 40 -6.06 10.68 6.44
C SER A 40 -5.96 11.35 5.06
N THR A 41 -4.92 12.15 4.83
CA THR A 41 -4.64 12.85 3.58
C THR A 41 -3.14 12.92 3.32
N ILE A 42 -2.74 13.23 2.07
CA ILE A 42 -1.35 13.51 1.71
C ILE A 42 -0.90 14.90 2.22
N HIS A 43 -1.84 15.79 2.47
CA HIS A 43 -1.57 17.13 2.95
C HIS A 43 -1.32 17.13 4.46
N ASN A 44 -0.54 18.11 4.92
CA ASN A 44 -0.30 18.31 6.33
C ASN A 44 -1.17 19.45 6.85
N LEU A 45 -1.51 19.41 8.13
CA LEU A 45 -2.10 20.56 8.83
C LEU A 45 -0.99 21.26 9.61
N GLN A 46 -0.91 22.58 9.48
CA GLN A 46 -0.01 23.38 10.30
C GLN A 46 -0.61 23.57 11.69
N CYS A 47 0.19 23.29 12.71
CA CYS A 47 -0.11 23.63 14.08
C CYS A 47 0.90 24.68 14.54
N VAL A 48 0.41 25.78 15.07
CA VAL A 48 1.22 26.89 15.55
C VAL A 48 1.35 26.77 17.06
N VAL A 49 2.57 26.61 17.51
CA VAL A 49 2.93 26.55 18.94
C VAL A 49 3.49 27.92 19.32
N ASP A 50 2.94 28.52 20.32
CA ASP A 50 3.54 29.71 20.92
C ASP A 50 4.53 29.25 21.99
N PHE A 51 5.83 29.28 21.65
CA PHE A 51 6.90 28.73 22.47
C PHE A 51 6.99 29.37 23.88
N GLU A 52 6.44 30.56 24.07
CA GLU A 52 6.39 31.21 25.39
C GLU A 52 5.43 30.51 26.35
N ASN A 53 4.48 29.74 25.81
CA ASN A 53 3.46 29.03 26.58
C ASN A 53 3.78 27.55 26.82
N PHE A 54 4.92 27.05 26.31
CA PHE A 54 5.29 25.64 26.42
C PHE A 54 6.68 25.48 27.01
N ASP A 55 6.87 24.41 27.80
CA ASP A 55 8.15 24.06 28.40
C ASP A 55 9.19 23.70 27.31
N ASP A 56 10.39 24.22 27.44
CA ASP A 56 11.54 23.88 26.58
C ASP A 56 11.81 22.37 26.52
N THR A 57 11.55 21.64 27.59
CA THR A 57 11.70 20.20 27.66
C THR A 57 10.72 19.49 26.71
N LEU A 58 9.48 19.97 26.63
CA LEU A 58 8.46 19.48 25.70
C LEU A 58 8.85 19.82 24.25
N LEU A 59 9.24 21.06 23.99
CA LEU A 59 9.63 21.50 22.65
C LEU A 59 10.80 20.71 22.06
N LYS A 60 11.77 20.32 22.89
CA LYS A 60 12.90 19.46 22.48
C LYS A 60 12.50 18.04 22.11
N GLN A 61 11.34 17.56 22.56
CA GLN A 61 10.81 16.24 22.19
C GLN A 61 10.09 16.28 20.83
N ILE A 62 9.76 17.46 20.30
CA ILE A 62 9.10 17.62 19.02
C ILE A 62 10.14 17.59 17.91
N SER A 63 10.28 16.43 17.27
CA SER A 63 11.21 16.21 16.17
C SER A 63 10.47 15.58 14.98
N THR A 64 11.09 15.61 13.79
CA THR A 64 10.54 14.92 12.61
C THR A 64 10.35 13.43 12.91
N GLY A 65 9.12 12.94 12.72
CA GLY A 65 8.74 11.56 13.02
C GLY A 65 8.12 11.35 14.40
N ALA A 66 8.22 12.30 15.33
CA ALA A 66 7.54 12.20 16.62
C ALA A 66 6.02 12.08 16.46
N ALA A 67 5.39 11.34 17.34
CA ALA A 67 3.94 11.18 17.39
C ALA A 67 3.35 12.12 18.47
N LEU A 68 2.44 12.97 18.05
CA LEU A 68 1.86 13.99 18.92
C LEU A 68 0.34 13.90 18.96
N LYS A 69 -0.21 14.37 20.08
CA LYS A 69 -1.59 14.84 20.17
C LYS A 69 -1.55 16.35 20.35
N ILE A 70 -2.28 17.07 19.53
CA ILE A 70 -2.37 18.54 19.60
C ILE A 70 -3.84 18.92 19.74
N SER A 71 -4.13 19.73 20.76
CA SER A 71 -5.43 20.33 20.99
C SER A 71 -5.33 21.83 20.82
N GLY A 72 -6.31 22.44 20.18
CA GLY A 72 -6.31 23.87 19.95
C GLY A 72 -7.50 24.36 19.13
N THR A 73 -7.47 25.64 18.78
CA THR A 73 -8.53 26.27 17.99
C THR A 73 -8.12 26.35 16.53
N LEU A 74 -9.03 25.96 15.65
CA LEU A 74 -8.84 26.12 14.20
C LEU A 74 -9.05 27.58 13.82
N VAL A 75 -8.08 28.16 13.13
CA VAL A 75 -8.09 29.53 12.66
C VAL A 75 -7.77 29.63 11.17
N GLU A 76 -8.13 30.73 10.55
CA GLU A 76 -7.66 31.03 9.19
C GLU A 76 -6.14 31.19 9.19
N SER A 77 -5.49 30.51 8.23
CA SER A 77 -4.04 30.58 8.12
C SER A 77 -3.62 31.86 7.41
N LYS A 78 -2.65 32.55 8.00
CA LYS A 78 -1.97 33.70 7.38
C LYS A 78 -0.85 33.28 6.44
N GLY A 79 -0.52 31.95 6.39
CA GLY A 79 0.53 31.38 5.57
C GLY A 79 0.10 31.11 4.14
N ARG A 80 1.05 31.07 3.21
CA ARG A 80 0.78 30.66 1.83
C ARG A 80 0.68 29.12 1.74
N GLY A 81 -0.29 28.63 0.96
CA GLY A 81 -0.42 27.22 0.63
C GLY A 81 -1.32 26.41 1.56
N GLN A 82 -1.99 27.03 2.51
CA GLN A 82 -3.00 26.42 3.38
C GLN A 82 -4.07 27.46 3.77
N SER A 83 -5.30 27.02 3.94
CA SER A 83 -6.43 27.90 4.29
C SER A 83 -6.64 28.01 5.79
N VAL A 84 -6.33 26.95 6.53
CA VAL A 84 -6.55 26.88 7.98
C VAL A 84 -5.34 26.32 8.70
N GLU A 85 -5.20 26.64 9.98
CA GLU A 85 -4.18 26.11 10.88
C GLU A 85 -4.74 25.98 12.31
N ILE A 86 -4.11 25.16 13.15
CA ILE A 86 -4.45 25.07 14.57
C ILE A 86 -3.52 25.96 15.38
N GLN A 87 -4.12 26.86 16.19
CA GLN A 87 -3.43 27.50 17.30
C GLN A 87 -3.42 26.53 18.48
N ALA A 88 -2.26 25.93 18.75
CA ALA A 88 -2.12 24.90 19.76
C ALA A 88 -2.30 25.50 21.16
N ALA A 89 -3.23 24.93 21.92
CA ALA A 89 -3.42 25.21 23.35
C ALA A 89 -2.71 24.17 24.22
N ASP A 90 -2.61 22.93 23.74
CA ASP A 90 -1.92 21.82 24.42
C ASP A 90 -1.24 20.90 23.41
N VAL A 91 -0.09 20.36 23.80
CA VAL A 91 0.68 19.39 23.04
C VAL A 91 1.11 18.25 23.96
N PHE A 92 0.69 17.05 23.61
CA PHE A 92 1.12 15.83 24.28
C PHE A 92 1.97 14.96 23.35
N VAL A 93 3.12 14.48 23.83
CA VAL A 93 4.02 13.62 23.05
C VAL A 93 3.70 12.17 23.35
N HIS A 94 3.13 11.45 22.38
CA HIS A 94 2.91 10.02 22.46
C HIS A 94 4.21 9.22 22.34
N GLY A 95 5.14 9.72 21.52
CA GLY A 95 6.44 9.09 21.30
C GLY A 95 7.39 10.02 20.57
N THR A 96 8.62 10.00 20.98
CA THR A 96 9.70 10.77 20.38
C THR A 96 10.29 10.04 19.17
N ALA A 97 10.97 10.78 18.30
CA ALA A 97 11.78 10.22 17.24
C ALA A 97 13.17 10.86 17.30
N ASP A 98 14.18 10.05 17.55
CA ASP A 98 15.56 10.49 17.59
C ASP A 98 16.05 10.78 16.16
N ALA A 99 16.63 11.97 15.94
CA ALA A 99 17.06 12.41 14.62
C ALA A 99 18.22 11.59 14.03
N GLU A 100 19.02 10.93 14.87
CA GLU A 100 20.13 10.07 14.44
C GLU A 100 19.63 8.70 13.98
N THR A 101 18.62 8.15 14.66
CA THR A 101 18.06 6.82 14.37
C THR A 101 16.84 6.85 13.44
N TYR A 102 16.12 7.98 13.33
CA TYR A 102 15.02 8.14 12.41
C TYR A 102 15.47 8.71 11.06
N PRO A 103 15.61 7.88 10.02
CA PRO A 103 16.30 8.26 8.78
C PRO A 103 15.43 9.06 7.79
N ILE A 104 14.09 9.11 7.99
CA ILE A 104 13.18 9.81 7.08
C ILE A 104 13.07 11.28 7.48
N GLN A 105 14.11 12.03 7.14
CA GLN A 105 14.16 13.46 7.37
C GLN A 105 13.49 14.25 6.22
N PRO A 106 13.12 15.55 6.39
CA PRO A 106 12.46 16.36 5.37
C PRO A 106 13.42 16.76 4.23
N LYS A 107 13.87 15.75 3.48
CA LYS A 107 14.73 15.88 2.29
C LYS A 107 14.32 14.86 1.23
N LYS A 108 14.82 15.03 0.00
CA LYS A 108 14.61 14.04 -1.06
C LYS A 108 15.41 12.77 -0.74
N HIS A 109 14.75 11.61 -0.82
CA HIS A 109 15.36 10.29 -0.67
C HIS A 109 15.33 9.55 -2.00
N SER A 110 16.39 8.75 -2.30
CA SER A 110 16.39 7.87 -3.46
C SER A 110 15.47 6.67 -3.24
N LEU A 111 15.03 6.03 -4.34
CA LEU A 111 14.20 4.83 -4.25
C LEU A 111 14.99 3.65 -3.66
N GLU A 112 16.31 3.58 -3.91
CA GLU A 112 17.21 2.58 -3.32
C GLU A 112 17.21 2.69 -1.79
N PHE A 113 17.47 3.88 -1.28
CA PHE A 113 17.41 4.14 0.16
C PHE A 113 16.05 3.79 0.76
N LEU A 114 14.95 4.12 0.08
CA LEU A 114 13.61 3.80 0.55
C LEU A 114 13.27 2.31 0.48
N ARG A 115 13.95 1.52 -0.37
CA ARG A 115 13.88 0.05 -0.33
C ARG A 115 14.58 -0.52 0.89
N GLU A 116 15.75 -0.01 1.25
CA GLU A 116 16.47 -0.41 2.47
C GLU A 116 15.68 -0.05 3.75
N LYS A 117 14.97 1.07 3.74
CA LYS A 117 14.14 1.54 4.85
C LYS A 117 12.65 1.22 4.61
N ALA A 118 12.35 0.03 4.12
CA ALA A 118 11.03 -0.39 3.67
C ALA A 118 9.91 -0.17 4.71
N HIS A 119 10.19 -0.42 5.99
CA HIS A 119 9.24 -0.25 7.11
C HIS A 119 8.89 1.22 7.41
N LEU A 120 9.70 2.18 6.95
CA LEU A 120 9.48 3.62 7.16
C LEU A 120 9.09 4.36 5.88
N ARG A 121 9.30 3.77 4.70
CA ARG A 121 9.13 4.46 3.40
C ARG A 121 7.74 5.03 3.18
N VAL A 122 6.69 4.42 3.74
CA VAL A 122 5.31 4.90 3.65
C VAL A 122 5.12 6.27 4.32
N ARG A 123 6.02 6.66 5.20
CA ARG A 123 6.01 7.99 5.81
C ARG A 123 6.49 9.09 4.87
N THR A 124 7.06 8.76 3.70
CA THR A 124 7.37 9.73 2.64
C THR A 124 6.12 10.05 1.82
N ASN A 125 6.05 11.27 1.26
CA ASN A 125 4.92 11.64 0.40
C ASN A 125 4.82 10.73 -0.83
N THR A 126 5.94 10.35 -1.44
CA THR A 126 5.98 9.46 -2.60
C THR A 126 5.31 8.11 -2.31
N PHE A 127 5.73 7.41 -1.27
CA PHE A 127 5.13 6.10 -0.96
C PHE A 127 3.73 6.21 -0.34
N SER A 128 3.44 7.28 0.38
CA SER A 128 2.06 7.57 0.81
C SER A 128 1.13 7.74 -0.39
N ALA A 129 1.55 8.47 -1.43
CA ALA A 129 0.78 8.63 -2.66
C ALA A 129 0.62 7.30 -3.40
N VAL A 130 1.72 6.56 -3.61
CA VAL A 130 1.70 5.24 -4.27
C VAL A 130 0.72 4.29 -3.58
N MET A 131 0.77 4.20 -2.25
CA MET A 131 -0.11 3.27 -1.52
C MET A 131 -1.58 3.69 -1.56
N ARG A 132 -1.88 4.99 -1.60
CA ARG A 132 -3.25 5.50 -1.78
C ARG A 132 -3.80 5.16 -3.16
N VAL A 133 -3.00 5.41 -4.23
CA VAL A 133 -3.37 5.05 -5.60
C VAL A 133 -3.55 3.54 -5.73
N ARG A 134 -2.62 2.74 -5.20
CA ARG A 134 -2.73 1.27 -5.20
C ARG A 134 -4.01 0.79 -4.51
N SER A 135 -4.35 1.35 -3.35
CA SER A 135 -5.58 1.01 -2.63
C SER A 135 -6.84 1.35 -3.44
N ALA A 136 -6.88 2.55 -4.03
CA ALA A 136 -7.99 2.98 -4.87
C ALA A 136 -8.13 2.10 -6.12
N LEU A 137 -7.02 1.79 -6.81
CA LEU A 137 -7.02 0.90 -7.97
C LEU A 137 -7.50 -0.50 -7.63
N SER A 138 -7.06 -1.08 -6.52
CA SER A 138 -7.51 -2.42 -6.10
C SER A 138 -9.02 -2.47 -5.90
N PHE A 139 -9.59 -1.45 -5.27
CA PHE A 139 -11.03 -1.35 -5.10
C PHE A 139 -11.76 -1.11 -6.44
N ALA A 140 -11.20 -0.25 -7.30
CA ALA A 140 -11.73 0.03 -8.63
C ALA A 140 -11.81 -1.24 -9.49
N ILE A 141 -10.74 -2.05 -9.51
CA ILE A 141 -10.68 -3.33 -10.24
C ILE A 141 -11.85 -4.24 -9.81
N HIS A 142 -12.00 -4.47 -8.51
CA HIS A 142 -13.10 -5.28 -8.01
C HIS A 142 -14.45 -4.69 -8.35
N SER A 143 -14.63 -3.37 -8.21
CA SER A 143 -15.89 -2.69 -8.51
C SER A 143 -16.26 -2.81 -9.98
N TYR A 144 -15.30 -2.62 -10.89
CA TYR A 144 -15.53 -2.75 -12.32
C TYR A 144 -16.03 -4.15 -12.70
N PHE A 145 -15.29 -5.17 -12.33
CA PHE A 145 -15.65 -6.54 -12.70
C PHE A 145 -16.97 -6.98 -12.07
N GLN A 146 -17.20 -6.67 -10.80
CA GLN A 146 -18.46 -7.00 -10.13
C GLN A 146 -19.68 -6.31 -10.80
N GLN A 147 -19.56 -5.04 -11.16
CA GLN A 147 -20.64 -4.30 -11.85
C GLN A 147 -20.89 -4.81 -13.26
N ASN A 148 -19.90 -5.43 -13.90
CA ASN A 148 -20.03 -6.03 -15.24
C ASN A 148 -20.37 -7.53 -15.21
N GLY A 149 -20.76 -8.06 -14.04
CA GLY A 149 -21.28 -9.42 -13.89
C GLY A 149 -20.19 -10.50 -13.85
N PHE A 150 -18.97 -10.16 -13.50
CA PHE A 150 -17.89 -11.12 -13.28
C PHE A 150 -17.87 -11.61 -11.84
N TYR A 151 -17.53 -12.87 -11.67
CA TYR A 151 -17.28 -13.47 -10.35
C TYR A 151 -15.80 -13.46 -10.03
N TYR A 152 -15.44 -13.02 -8.81
CA TYR A 152 -14.07 -13.05 -8.33
C TYR A 152 -13.66 -14.46 -7.92
N MET A 153 -12.55 -14.92 -8.46
CA MET A 153 -11.99 -16.25 -8.19
C MET A 153 -10.74 -16.16 -7.33
N HIS A 154 -10.73 -16.91 -6.23
CA HIS A 154 -9.53 -17.11 -5.41
C HIS A 154 -8.71 -18.28 -6.00
N ALA A 155 -7.83 -17.99 -6.95
CA ALA A 155 -6.88 -18.99 -7.43
C ALA A 155 -5.89 -19.38 -6.30
N PRO A 156 -5.54 -20.67 -6.18
CA PRO A 156 -4.56 -21.10 -5.19
C PRO A 156 -3.18 -20.49 -5.47
N ILE A 157 -2.50 -20.08 -4.40
CA ILE A 157 -1.12 -19.54 -4.48
C ILE A 157 -0.12 -20.69 -4.56
N VAL A 158 -0.38 -21.79 -3.87
CA VAL A 158 0.43 -23.03 -3.95
C VAL A 158 -0.28 -24.00 -4.89
N THR A 159 0.39 -24.40 -5.95
CA THR A 159 -0.17 -25.23 -7.00
C THR A 159 0.80 -26.33 -7.44
N GLY A 160 0.27 -27.44 -7.90
CA GLY A 160 1.03 -28.49 -8.60
C GLY A 160 0.99 -28.35 -10.12
N SER A 161 0.32 -27.31 -10.65
CA SER A 161 0.14 -27.09 -12.08
C SER A 161 0.97 -25.91 -12.56
N ASP A 162 1.60 -26.06 -13.71
CA ASP A 162 2.21 -24.98 -14.45
C ASP A 162 1.15 -24.35 -15.39
N ALA A 163 1.19 -23.02 -15.52
CA ALA A 163 0.31 -22.30 -16.44
C ALA A 163 1.01 -22.16 -17.80
N GLU A 164 0.93 -23.21 -18.63
CA GLU A 164 1.43 -23.25 -20.02
C GLU A 164 2.92 -22.87 -20.19
N GLY A 165 3.77 -23.13 -19.18
CA GLY A 165 5.16 -22.70 -19.21
C GLY A 165 5.37 -21.21 -19.09
N ALA A 166 4.42 -20.49 -18.46
CA ALA A 166 4.40 -19.03 -18.38
C ALA A 166 5.55 -18.40 -17.57
N GLY A 167 6.40 -19.20 -16.92
CA GLY A 167 7.58 -18.73 -16.20
C GLY A 167 8.23 -19.78 -15.32
N GLU A 168 9.45 -19.53 -14.87
CA GLU A 168 10.12 -20.38 -13.90
C GLU A 168 9.40 -20.28 -12.54
N MET A 169 9.11 -21.44 -11.92
CA MET A 169 8.33 -21.51 -10.68
C MET A 169 9.25 -21.57 -9.46
N PHE A 170 8.87 -20.86 -8.41
CA PHE A 170 9.44 -21.06 -7.08
C PHE A 170 8.86 -22.31 -6.44
N ARG A 171 9.74 -23.24 -6.01
CA ARG A 171 9.31 -24.46 -5.33
C ARG A 171 8.88 -24.19 -3.90
N VAL A 172 7.78 -24.82 -3.49
CA VAL A 172 7.29 -24.85 -2.11
C VAL A 172 7.46 -26.25 -1.56
N THR A 173 8.26 -26.41 -0.50
CA THR A 173 8.53 -27.70 0.11
C THR A 173 8.73 -27.58 1.61
N THR A 174 8.36 -28.62 2.35
CA THR A 174 8.65 -28.77 3.78
C THR A 174 9.79 -29.78 4.02
N LEU A 175 10.35 -30.35 2.96
CA LEU A 175 11.48 -31.27 3.06
C LEU A 175 12.76 -30.54 3.49
N ASP A 176 13.65 -31.25 4.22
CA ASP A 176 14.97 -30.71 4.53
C ASP A 176 15.81 -30.61 3.24
N THR A 177 16.07 -29.38 2.80
CA THR A 177 16.85 -29.12 1.59
C THR A 177 18.32 -29.55 1.69
N LYS A 178 18.84 -29.84 2.89
CA LYS A 178 20.20 -30.33 3.09
C LYS A 178 20.30 -31.86 2.96
N ASN A 179 19.20 -32.56 3.26
CA ASN A 179 19.15 -34.02 3.21
C ASN A 179 17.73 -34.48 2.83
N PRO A 180 17.28 -34.21 1.58
CA PRO A 180 15.96 -34.57 1.15
C PRO A 180 15.87 -36.11 0.98
N PRO A 181 14.70 -36.71 1.19
CA PRO A 181 14.47 -38.12 0.79
C PRO A 181 14.64 -38.24 -0.71
N LEU A 182 15.27 -39.36 -1.14
CA LEU A 182 15.49 -39.67 -2.54
C LEU A 182 14.71 -40.92 -2.94
N ASN A 183 14.23 -40.96 -4.18
CA ASN A 183 13.63 -42.10 -4.81
C ASN A 183 14.72 -43.08 -5.34
N ASP A 184 14.30 -44.19 -5.90
CA ASP A 184 15.20 -45.22 -6.45
C ASP A 184 16.08 -44.72 -7.62
N THR A 185 15.73 -43.61 -8.25
CA THR A 185 16.50 -42.96 -9.33
C THR A 185 17.46 -41.87 -8.81
N GLY A 186 17.45 -41.61 -7.51
CA GLY A 186 18.32 -40.58 -6.88
C GLY A 186 17.77 -39.16 -6.97
N GLU A 187 16.51 -38.99 -7.37
CA GLU A 187 15.81 -37.72 -7.40
C GLU A 187 15.06 -37.48 -6.08
N VAL A 188 14.71 -36.23 -5.80
CA VAL A 188 13.94 -35.88 -4.59
C VAL A 188 12.59 -36.60 -4.61
N ASP A 189 12.30 -37.33 -3.55
CA ASP A 189 11.03 -38.06 -3.40
C ASP A 189 9.98 -37.14 -2.71
N TYR A 190 9.20 -36.44 -3.51
CA TYR A 190 8.12 -35.54 -3.03
C TYR A 190 6.91 -36.29 -2.44
N THR A 191 6.86 -37.63 -2.49
CA THR A 191 5.78 -38.37 -1.78
C THR A 191 5.87 -38.19 -0.26
N HIS A 192 7.05 -37.82 0.24
CA HIS A 192 7.30 -37.48 1.65
C HIS A 192 7.06 -36.02 1.97
N ASP A 193 6.77 -35.15 1.00
CA ASP A 193 6.48 -33.73 1.23
C ASP A 193 5.03 -33.55 1.66
N PHE A 194 4.71 -32.32 2.15
CA PHE A 194 3.42 -31.98 2.74
C PHE A 194 2.21 -32.34 1.84
N PHE A 195 2.30 -32.07 0.56
CA PHE A 195 1.23 -32.35 -0.41
C PHE A 195 1.38 -33.72 -1.09
N GLY A 196 2.40 -34.51 -0.77
CA GLY A 196 2.69 -35.81 -1.40
C GLY A 196 3.07 -35.72 -2.87
N LYS A 197 3.40 -34.54 -3.37
CA LYS A 197 3.84 -34.24 -4.74
C LYS A 197 4.59 -32.93 -4.79
N GLU A 198 5.33 -32.71 -5.88
CA GLU A 198 5.97 -31.41 -6.11
C GLU A 198 4.93 -30.29 -6.21
N THR A 199 5.17 -29.18 -5.49
CA THR A 199 4.32 -28.00 -5.50
C THR A 199 5.15 -26.74 -5.61
N ASN A 200 4.54 -25.70 -6.18
CA ASN A 200 5.20 -24.46 -6.51
C ASN A 200 4.30 -23.26 -6.18
N LEU A 201 4.89 -22.07 -6.15
CA LEU A 201 4.11 -20.82 -6.16
C LEU A 201 3.57 -20.60 -7.57
N THR A 202 2.31 -20.18 -7.67
CA THR A 202 1.63 -19.95 -8.95
C THR A 202 2.29 -18.85 -9.77
N VAL A 203 2.35 -19.03 -11.07
CA VAL A 203 2.80 -18.03 -12.06
C VAL A 203 1.64 -17.31 -12.72
N SER A 204 0.40 -17.81 -12.56
CA SER A 204 -0.85 -17.24 -13.10
C SER A 204 -2.06 -17.91 -12.44
N GLY A 205 -3.16 -17.20 -12.32
CA GLY A 205 -4.46 -17.76 -11.92
C GLY A 205 -5.31 -18.23 -13.10
N GLN A 206 -4.80 -18.18 -14.32
CA GLN A 206 -5.53 -18.45 -15.55
C GLN A 206 -6.16 -19.85 -15.59
N LEU A 207 -5.38 -20.90 -15.31
CA LEU A 207 -5.86 -22.29 -15.44
C LEU A 207 -7.08 -22.56 -14.55
N GLU A 208 -7.02 -22.10 -13.30
CA GLU A 208 -8.15 -22.24 -12.39
C GLU A 208 -9.33 -21.38 -12.83
N ALA A 209 -9.08 -20.13 -13.29
CA ALA A 209 -10.13 -19.23 -13.75
C ALA A 209 -10.87 -19.79 -14.98
N GLU A 210 -10.17 -20.35 -15.95
CA GLU A 210 -10.77 -20.98 -17.13
C GLU A 210 -11.76 -22.12 -16.75
N THR A 211 -11.39 -22.95 -15.77
CA THR A 211 -12.29 -24.04 -15.32
C THR A 211 -13.58 -23.50 -14.72
N TYR A 212 -13.52 -22.35 -14.04
CA TYR A 212 -14.70 -21.71 -13.47
C TYR A 212 -15.48 -20.89 -14.49
N ALA A 213 -14.83 -20.32 -15.50
CA ALA A 213 -15.50 -19.63 -16.61
C ALA A 213 -16.44 -20.59 -17.38
N MET A 214 -16.10 -21.87 -17.49
CA MET A 214 -16.96 -22.89 -18.09
C MET A 214 -18.26 -23.16 -17.32
N GLY A 215 -18.34 -22.75 -16.06
CA GLY A 215 -19.56 -22.88 -15.24
C GLY A 215 -20.24 -21.56 -14.92
N LEU A 216 -19.45 -20.49 -14.77
CA LEU A 216 -19.94 -19.17 -14.34
C LEU A 216 -19.98 -18.13 -15.46
N GLY A 217 -19.39 -18.44 -16.62
CA GLY A 217 -19.42 -17.60 -17.82
C GLY A 217 -18.37 -16.50 -17.80
N LYS A 218 -18.35 -15.64 -16.77
CA LYS A 218 -17.41 -14.53 -16.62
C LYS A 218 -16.80 -14.56 -15.24
N VAL A 219 -15.49 -14.73 -15.17
CA VAL A 219 -14.74 -14.72 -13.91
C VAL A 219 -13.50 -13.86 -14.03
N TYR A 220 -12.89 -13.50 -12.91
CA TYR A 220 -11.59 -12.85 -12.90
C TYR A 220 -10.79 -13.27 -11.68
N THR A 221 -9.48 -13.35 -11.84
CA THR A 221 -8.54 -13.37 -10.72
C THR A 221 -7.95 -11.98 -10.53
N PHE A 222 -7.61 -11.64 -9.31
CA PHE A 222 -6.79 -10.50 -8.95
C PHE A 222 -6.00 -10.89 -7.72
N GLY A 223 -4.77 -11.35 -7.94
CA GLY A 223 -3.98 -11.95 -6.89
C GLY A 223 -2.48 -11.97 -7.18
N PRO A 224 -1.68 -12.35 -6.17
CA PRO A 224 -0.24 -12.45 -6.32
C PRO A 224 0.15 -13.61 -7.22
N THR A 225 1.14 -13.36 -8.06
CA THR A 225 1.82 -14.34 -8.91
C THR A 225 3.32 -14.25 -8.72
N PHE A 226 4.04 -15.35 -8.99
CA PHE A 226 5.44 -15.47 -8.67
C PHE A 226 6.19 -16.08 -9.85
N ARG A 227 7.30 -15.45 -10.25
CA ARG A 227 8.15 -15.96 -11.34
C ARG A 227 9.61 -15.89 -10.92
N ALA A 228 10.30 -17.04 -10.98
CA ALA A 228 11.69 -17.20 -10.53
C ALA A 228 12.71 -16.80 -11.61
N GLU A 229 12.27 -16.21 -12.70
CA GLU A 229 13.12 -15.78 -13.81
C GLU A 229 14.24 -14.85 -13.34
N ASN A 230 15.47 -15.20 -13.67
CA ASN A 230 16.62 -14.35 -13.36
C ASN A 230 16.72 -13.16 -14.35
N SER A 231 15.95 -12.12 -14.09
CA SER A 231 15.92 -10.92 -14.92
C SER A 231 16.24 -9.68 -14.10
N ASN A 232 17.28 -8.95 -14.50
CA ASN A 232 17.75 -7.73 -13.84
C ASN A 232 17.24 -6.46 -14.55
N THR A 233 15.97 -6.40 -14.91
CA THR A 233 15.37 -5.20 -15.47
C THR A 233 14.56 -4.43 -14.42
N SER A 234 14.37 -3.14 -14.62
CA SER A 234 13.58 -2.29 -13.71
C SER A 234 12.08 -2.62 -13.69
N ARG A 235 11.62 -3.53 -14.58
CA ARG A 235 10.21 -3.92 -14.77
C ARG A 235 9.91 -5.35 -14.38
N HIS A 236 10.92 -6.16 -14.00
CA HIS A 236 10.73 -7.51 -13.53
C HIS A 236 10.70 -7.55 -12.01
N LEU A 237 9.69 -8.18 -11.47
CA LEU A 237 9.52 -8.47 -10.05
C LEU A 237 9.30 -9.98 -9.91
N ALA A 238 9.89 -10.58 -8.87
CA ALA A 238 9.65 -11.99 -8.56
C ALA A 238 8.25 -12.24 -8.00
N GLU A 239 7.60 -11.22 -7.45
CA GLU A 239 6.23 -11.20 -6.98
C GLU A 239 5.51 -9.97 -7.53
N PHE A 240 4.36 -10.17 -8.17
CA PHE A 240 3.49 -9.10 -8.68
C PHE A 240 2.03 -9.57 -8.70
N TRP A 241 1.11 -8.64 -8.85
CA TRP A 241 -0.32 -8.95 -8.92
C TRP A 241 -0.79 -8.89 -10.35
N MET A 242 -1.52 -9.92 -10.78
CA MET A 242 -2.14 -9.96 -12.11
C MET A 242 -3.65 -9.76 -12.00
N ILE A 243 -4.20 -9.19 -13.06
CA ILE A 243 -5.64 -9.06 -13.29
C ILE A 243 -5.93 -9.93 -14.51
N GLU A 244 -6.66 -11.01 -14.33
CA GLU A 244 -6.83 -12.04 -15.34
C GLU A 244 -8.34 -12.36 -15.47
N PRO A 245 -9.07 -11.60 -16.32
CA PRO A 245 -10.46 -11.92 -16.63
C PRO A 245 -10.53 -13.06 -17.64
N GLU A 246 -11.43 -14.02 -17.39
CA GLU A 246 -11.73 -15.12 -18.27
C GLU A 246 -13.22 -15.12 -18.63
N MET A 247 -13.54 -15.11 -19.93
CA MET A 247 -14.89 -14.97 -20.43
C MET A 247 -15.22 -16.07 -21.44
N ALA A 248 -16.16 -16.93 -21.08
CA ALA A 248 -16.72 -17.89 -22.03
C ALA A 248 -17.43 -17.14 -23.18
N PHE A 249 -17.25 -17.63 -24.40
CA PHE A 249 -17.90 -17.14 -25.62
C PHE A 249 -17.45 -15.76 -26.10
N TYR A 250 -16.42 -15.17 -25.53
CA TYR A 250 -15.81 -13.93 -26.04
C TYR A 250 -14.82 -14.26 -27.17
N ASP A 251 -14.87 -13.46 -28.23
CA ASP A 251 -13.84 -13.42 -29.25
C ASP A 251 -12.81 -12.33 -28.96
N LEU A 252 -11.87 -12.15 -29.89
CA LEU A 252 -10.81 -11.16 -29.77
C LEU A 252 -11.36 -9.71 -29.66
N ASP A 253 -12.37 -9.39 -30.49
CA ASP A 253 -12.93 -8.04 -30.54
C ASP A 253 -13.61 -7.72 -29.21
N ALA A 254 -14.45 -8.62 -28.70
CA ALA A 254 -15.10 -8.46 -27.41
C ALA A 254 -14.10 -8.35 -26.25
N ASN A 255 -12.96 -9.08 -26.31
CA ASN A 255 -11.90 -8.96 -25.31
C ASN A 255 -11.17 -7.62 -25.38
N MET A 256 -10.94 -7.09 -26.59
CA MET A 256 -10.34 -5.75 -26.77
C MET A 256 -11.25 -4.65 -26.24
N ASP A 257 -12.57 -4.73 -26.51
CA ASP A 257 -13.55 -3.77 -26.03
C ASP A 257 -13.62 -3.77 -24.49
N LEU A 258 -13.64 -4.95 -23.87
CA LEU A 258 -13.59 -5.07 -22.41
C LEU A 258 -12.32 -4.45 -21.83
N SER A 259 -11.17 -4.70 -22.46
CA SER A 259 -9.89 -4.20 -21.99
C SER A 259 -9.82 -2.67 -22.07
N GLU A 260 -10.31 -2.09 -23.16
CA GLU A 260 -10.39 -0.64 -23.34
C GLU A 260 -11.30 0.01 -22.30
N ASP A 261 -12.50 -0.53 -22.12
CA ASP A 261 -13.46 -0.03 -21.15
C ASP A 261 -12.94 -0.12 -19.71
N PHE A 262 -12.36 -1.26 -19.36
CA PHE A 262 -11.74 -1.48 -18.05
C PHE A 262 -10.63 -0.45 -17.73
N ILE A 263 -9.73 -0.20 -18.68
CA ILE A 263 -8.64 0.77 -18.49
C ILE A 263 -9.22 2.19 -18.32
N LYS A 264 -10.16 2.59 -19.17
CA LYS A 264 -10.79 3.91 -19.10
C LYS A 264 -11.51 4.10 -17.77
N TRP A 265 -12.31 3.12 -17.39
CA TRP A 265 -13.09 3.19 -16.15
C TRP A 265 -12.21 3.26 -14.90
N THR A 266 -11.19 2.41 -14.80
CA THR A 266 -10.29 2.39 -13.64
C THR A 266 -9.47 3.68 -13.53
N LEU A 267 -9.02 4.26 -14.65
CA LEU A 267 -8.34 5.55 -14.64
C LEU A 267 -9.27 6.68 -14.17
N GLN A 268 -10.50 6.73 -14.67
CA GLN A 268 -11.49 7.72 -14.24
C GLN A 268 -11.84 7.60 -12.75
N TYR A 269 -11.86 6.37 -12.23
CA TYR A 269 -12.15 6.13 -10.81
C TYR A 269 -11.06 6.69 -9.88
N VAL A 270 -9.81 6.68 -10.31
CA VAL A 270 -8.66 7.06 -9.46
C VAL A 270 -8.29 8.53 -9.61
N LEU A 271 -8.55 9.14 -10.78
CA LEU A 271 -8.25 10.56 -11.07
C LEU A 271 -9.35 11.49 -10.57
#